data_89201cea449d70ff33777d5273cfc31d
#
_entry.id   89201cea449d70ff33777d5273cfc31d
#
_cell.length_a   1.000
_cell.length_b   1.000
_cell.length_c   1.000
_cell.angle_alpha   90.00
_cell.angle_beta   90.00
_cell.angle_gamma   90.00
#
_symmetry.space_group_name_H-M   'P 1'
#
loop_
_entity.id
_entity.type
_entity.pdbx_description
1 polymer ?
#
loop_
_entity_poly.entity_id
_entity_poly.type
_entity_poly.pdbx_seq_one_letter_code
_entity_poly.pdbx_strand_id
1 'polypeptide(L)'
;MLLLPLTGMAQTGVRPVHITVTNSKGEAPRRDIIAYVKSENPVVHTLKDGRLTLQDVSDRDTVAVIIRQRIYEFPASGMNTLQLDLNRRDKVAEAMRNGTKMPANAYRVVPLSVSSPQVNVNTMTSAMQYSSLADYLTGRIAGLIIEGGPGNYQAYLDGVVPLVVVNGIRMQSFNAANMLVNPNDIESVTVDRNGVIYGAAGMNGVLVITTK
;
A
#
# COMPACT_ATOMS: atom_id res chain seq x y z
N MET A 1 -4.68 -54.40 -22.17
CA MET A 1 -3.70 -53.62 -21.41
C MET A 1 -3.92 -52.17 -21.76
N LEU A 2 -4.69 -51.48 -20.89
CA LEU A 2 -5.12 -50.08 -21.13
C LEU A 2 -4.11 -49.14 -20.43
N LEU A 3 -3.34 -48.40 -21.21
CA LEU A 3 -2.50 -47.31 -20.68
C LEU A 3 -3.38 -46.11 -20.41
N LEU A 4 -3.57 -45.80 -19.15
CA LEU A 4 -4.12 -44.50 -18.71
C LEU A 4 -3.07 -43.41 -18.90
N PRO A 5 -3.41 -42.23 -19.47
CA PRO A 5 -2.49 -41.13 -19.52
C PRO A 5 -2.33 -40.53 -18.09
N LEU A 6 -1.09 -40.49 -17.60
CA LEU A 6 -0.75 -39.70 -16.46
C LEU A 6 -0.99 -38.20 -16.82
N THR A 7 -2.11 -37.66 -16.39
CA THR A 7 -2.28 -36.23 -16.35
C THR A 7 -1.33 -35.66 -15.28
N GLY A 8 -0.20 -35.12 -15.76
CA GLY A 8 0.72 -34.39 -14.92
C GLY A 8 -0.03 -33.21 -14.29
N MET A 9 -0.31 -33.31 -13.00
CA MET A 9 -0.70 -32.15 -12.20
C MET A 9 0.47 -31.15 -12.28
N ALA A 10 0.26 -30.03 -12.96
CA ALA A 10 1.18 -28.92 -12.89
C ALA A 10 1.24 -28.51 -11.42
N GLN A 11 2.31 -28.88 -10.73
CA GLN A 11 2.63 -28.33 -9.43
C GLN A 11 2.68 -26.80 -9.61
N THR A 12 1.73 -26.10 -9.03
CA THR A 12 1.81 -24.65 -8.86
C THR A 12 2.94 -24.38 -7.87
N GLY A 13 4.17 -24.42 -8.40
CA GLY A 13 5.36 -24.23 -7.59
C GLY A 13 5.37 -22.80 -7.04
N VAL A 14 5.23 -22.67 -5.73
CA VAL A 14 5.58 -21.44 -5.02
C VAL A 14 7.09 -21.44 -4.77
N ARG A 15 7.72 -20.29 -4.87
CA ARG A 15 9.16 -20.15 -4.67
C ARG A 15 9.49 -18.78 -4.06
N PRO A 16 10.66 -18.65 -3.43
CA PRO A 16 11.13 -17.33 -3.01
C PRO A 16 11.54 -16.48 -4.23
N VAL A 17 11.24 -15.19 -4.16
CA VAL A 17 11.71 -14.18 -5.11
C VAL A 17 12.62 -13.19 -4.37
N HIS A 18 13.88 -13.13 -4.80
CA HIS A 18 14.86 -12.21 -4.24
C HIS A 18 14.83 -10.88 -4.99
N ILE A 19 14.53 -9.80 -4.29
CA ILE A 19 14.45 -8.45 -4.83
C ILE A 19 15.69 -7.68 -4.40
N THR A 20 16.35 -7.04 -5.35
CA THR A 20 17.45 -6.11 -5.10
C THR A 20 17.16 -4.80 -5.81
N VAL A 21 17.30 -3.69 -5.10
CA VAL A 21 17.15 -2.34 -5.68
C VAL A 21 18.40 -1.53 -5.39
N THR A 22 18.96 -0.90 -6.42
CA THR A 22 20.13 -0.05 -6.31
C THR A 22 19.83 1.35 -6.84
N ASN A 23 20.55 2.34 -6.29
CA ASN A 23 20.52 3.71 -6.79
C ASN A 23 21.45 3.86 -8.00
N SER A 24 21.52 5.06 -8.59
CA SER A 24 22.38 5.37 -9.74
C SER A 24 23.88 5.21 -9.50
N LYS A 25 24.30 4.88 -8.29
CA LYS A 25 25.70 4.61 -7.92
C LYS A 25 25.94 3.14 -7.62
N GLY A 26 24.93 2.27 -7.76
CA GLY A 26 24.99 0.86 -7.40
C GLY A 26 24.87 0.57 -5.89
N GLU A 27 24.51 1.59 -5.08
CA GLU A 27 24.34 1.47 -3.62
C GLU A 27 22.85 1.23 -3.29
N ALA A 28 22.59 0.78 -2.06
CA ALA A 28 21.23 0.71 -1.54
C ALA A 28 20.57 2.10 -1.55
N PRO A 29 19.28 2.20 -1.95
CA PRO A 29 18.56 3.45 -1.87
C PRO A 29 18.45 3.95 -0.42
N ARG A 30 18.58 5.27 -0.21
CA ARG A 30 18.44 5.88 1.11
C ARG A 30 16.99 5.96 1.60
N ARG A 31 16.03 5.55 0.79
CA ARG A 31 14.60 5.63 1.08
C ARG A 31 14.04 4.24 1.25
N ASP A 32 12.98 4.17 2.02
CA ASP A 32 12.20 2.95 2.14
C ASP A 32 11.58 2.61 0.78
N ILE A 33 11.84 1.40 0.35
CA ILE A 33 11.22 0.79 -0.81
C ILE A 33 10.38 -0.37 -0.30
N ILE A 34 9.19 -0.48 -0.82
CA ILE A 34 8.21 -1.45 -0.38
C ILE A 34 7.98 -2.44 -1.51
N ALA A 35 7.90 -3.72 -1.17
CA ALA A 35 7.48 -4.74 -2.12
C ALA A 35 6.47 -5.70 -1.50
N TYR A 36 5.59 -6.25 -2.34
CA TYR A 36 4.56 -7.20 -1.94
C TYR A 36 4.12 -8.05 -3.14
N VAL A 37 3.48 -9.18 -2.85
CA VAL A 37 2.74 -9.95 -3.83
C VAL A 37 1.32 -9.38 -3.90
N LYS A 38 0.86 -9.05 -5.12
CA LYS A 38 -0.45 -8.44 -5.33
C LYS A 38 -1.55 -9.46 -5.02
N SER A 39 -2.40 -9.13 -4.07
CA SER A 39 -3.55 -9.91 -3.62
C SER A 39 -4.62 -8.97 -3.06
N GLU A 40 -5.76 -9.49 -2.62
CA GLU A 40 -6.80 -8.69 -1.96
C GLU A 40 -6.29 -8.09 -0.65
N ASN A 41 -5.48 -8.84 0.11
CA ASN A 41 -4.87 -8.42 1.37
C ASN A 41 -3.35 -8.64 1.32
N PRO A 42 -2.59 -7.76 0.66
CA PRO A 42 -1.17 -7.96 0.47
C PRO A 42 -0.39 -7.76 1.78
N VAL A 43 0.50 -8.70 2.08
CA VAL A 43 1.51 -8.50 3.12
C VAL A 43 2.63 -7.64 2.54
N VAL A 44 2.85 -6.50 3.16
CA VAL A 44 3.80 -5.48 2.68
C VAL A 44 5.13 -5.61 3.39
N HIS A 45 6.21 -5.58 2.65
CA HIS A 45 7.56 -5.70 3.19
C HIS A 45 8.40 -4.49 2.78
N THR A 46 9.18 -3.96 3.73
CA THR A 46 10.17 -2.91 3.43
C THR A 46 11.53 -3.55 3.14
N LEU A 47 12.19 -3.10 2.07
CA LEU A 47 13.52 -3.57 1.74
C LEU A 47 14.53 -3.06 2.77
N LYS A 48 15.37 -3.96 3.29
CA LYS A 48 16.51 -3.63 4.12
C LYS A 48 17.76 -3.57 3.24
N ASP A 49 18.49 -2.47 3.30
CA ASP A 49 19.69 -2.26 2.47
C ASP A 49 19.47 -2.56 0.98
N GLY A 50 18.28 -2.19 0.49
CA GLY A 50 17.89 -2.41 -0.89
C GLY A 50 17.58 -3.88 -1.24
N ARG A 51 17.41 -4.77 -0.27
CA ARG A 51 17.20 -6.21 -0.48
C ARG A 51 15.99 -6.71 0.29
N LEU A 52 15.29 -7.67 -0.32
CA LEU A 52 14.16 -8.37 0.27
C LEU A 52 14.00 -9.75 -0.37
N THR A 53 13.49 -10.70 0.37
CA THR A 53 13.01 -11.98 -0.18
C THR A 53 11.53 -12.11 0.11
N LEU A 54 10.72 -12.17 -0.95
CA LEU A 54 9.31 -12.54 -0.87
C LEU A 54 9.23 -14.06 -0.86
N GLN A 55 8.52 -14.62 0.10
CA GLN A 55 8.28 -16.07 0.19
C GLN A 55 7.00 -16.44 -0.58
N ASP A 56 6.87 -17.70 -0.91
CA ASP A 56 5.64 -18.32 -1.43
C ASP A 56 5.04 -17.65 -2.67
N VAL A 57 5.88 -17.13 -3.57
CA VAL A 57 5.45 -16.50 -4.82
C VAL A 57 5.15 -17.54 -5.89
N SER A 58 3.94 -17.49 -6.42
CA SER A 58 3.47 -18.36 -7.52
C SER A 58 3.77 -17.75 -8.90
N ASP A 59 3.82 -18.58 -9.93
CA ASP A 59 3.97 -18.14 -11.33
C ASP A 59 2.83 -17.26 -11.84
N ARG A 60 1.67 -17.32 -11.20
CA ARG A 60 0.49 -16.52 -11.55
C ARG A 60 0.45 -15.18 -10.84
N ASP A 61 1.32 -14.98 -9.88
CA ASP A 61 1.34 -13.77 -9.07
C ASP A 61 1.94 -12.59 -9.83
N THR A 62 1.73 -11.43 -9.25
CA THR A 62 2.36 -10.18 -9.64
C THR A 62 3.13 -9.64 -8.45
N VAL A 63 4.43 -9.47 -8.62
CA VAL A 63 5.27 -8.77 -7.65
C VAL A 63 5.16 -7.28 -7.90
N ALA A 64 4.76 -6.54 -6.88
CA ALA A 64 4.67 -5.09 -6.92
C ALA A 64 5.78 -4.46 -6.07
N VAL A 65 6.44 -3.45 -6.62
CA VAL A 65 7.48 -2.67 -5.94
C VAL A 65 7.09 -1.19 -5.97
N ILE A 66 6.97 -0.58 -4.80
CA ILE A 66 6.64 0.84 -4.67
C ILE A 66 7.93 1.64 -4.51
N ILE A 67 8.14 2.54 -5.44
CA ILE A 67 9.26 3.48 -5.43
C ILE A 67 8.69 4.90 -5.59
N ARG A 68 8.75 5.69 -4.53
CA ARG A 68 8.09 7.01 -4.46
C ARG A 68 6.57 6.89 -4.70
N GLN A 69 6.07 7.58 -5.72
CA GLN A 69 4.64 7.64 -6.09
C GLN A 69 4.32 6.74 -7.28
N ARG A 70 5.00 5.59 -7.41
CA ARG A 70 4.82 4.65 -8.51
C ARG A 70 4.86 3.22 -8.03
N ILE A 71 3.95 2.44 -8.54
CA ILE A 71 3.94 0.98 -8.38
C ILE A 71 4.49 0.39 -9.68
N TYR A 72 5.53 -0.41 -9.54
CA TYR A 72 6.08 -1.21 -10.62
C TYR A 72 5.59 -2.64 -10.44
N GLU A 73 4.77 -3.12 -11.38
CA GLU A 73 4.14 -4.44 -11.32
C GLU A 73 4.85 -5.39 -12.29
N PHE A 74 5.39 -6.48 -11.77
CA PHE A 74 6.17 -7.48 -12.50
C PHE A 74 5.46 -8.83 -12.46
N PRO A 75 5.12 -9.45 -13.60
CA PRO A 75 4.63 -10.84 -13.62
C PRO A 75 5.67 -11.77 -13.02
N ALA A 76 5.27 -12.60 -12.06
CA ALA A 76 6.17 -13.46 -11.30
C ALA A 76 6.56 -14.74 -12.05
N SER A 77 5.97 -15.03 -13.22
CA SER A 77 6.22 -16.24 -13.98
C SER A 77 7.70 -16.45 -14.25
N GLY A 78 8.25 -17.59 -13.76
CA GLY A 78 9.65 -17.94 -13.87
C GLY A 78 10.63 -17.02 -13.12
N MET A 79 10.16 -16.13 -12.23
CA MET A 79 11.00 -15.15 -11.54
C MET A 79 11.56 -15.73 -10.25
N ASN A 80 12.88 -15.81 -10.14
CA ASN A 80 13.60 -16.12 -8.90
C ASN A 80 14.31 -14.90 -8.35
N THR A 81 14.75 -14.00 -9.25
CA THR A 81 15.39 -12.74 -8.87
C THR A 81 14.82 -11.59 -9.67
N LEU A 82 14.64 -10.46 -8.98
CA LEU A 82 14.28 -9.18 -9.58
C LEU A 82 15.30 -8.12 -9.12
N GLN A 83 16.03 -7.57 -10.07
CA GLN A 83 16.94 -6.45 -9.79
C GLN A 83 16.42 -5.19 -10.48
N LEU A 84 16.40 -4.09 -9.74
CA LEU A 84 15.95 -2.78 -10.21
C LEU A 84 17.05 -1.74 -9.98
N ASP A 85 17.53 -1.14 -11.06
CA ASP A 85 18.49 -0.06 -11.00
C ASP A 85 17.76 1.26 -11.18
N LEU A 86 17.92 2.17 -10.22
CA LEU A 86 17.24 3.46 -10.20
C LEU A 86 18.13 4.55 -10.80
N ASN A 87 17.51 5.45 -11.56
CA ASN A 87 18.17 6.67 -11.99
C ASN A 87 18.23 7.72 -10.85
N ARG A 88 18.89 8.87 -11.11
CA ARG A 88 19.01 9.98 -10.13
C ARG A 88 17.67 10.55 -9.66
N ARG A 89 16.56 10.27 -10.34
CA ARG A 89 15.21 10.69 -9.96
C ARG A 89 14.41 9.57 -9.26
N ASP A 90 15.08 8.50 -8.81
CA ASP A 90 14.48 7.31 -8.21
C ASP A 90 13.36 6.69 -9.07
N LYS A 91 13.57 6.64 -10.38
CA LYS A 91 12.74 5.87 -11.31
C LYS A 91 13.53 4.66 -11.73
N VAL A 92 12.87 3.55 -11.98
CA VAL A 92 13.49 2.36 -12.56
C VAL A 92 14.06 2.74 -13.92
N ALA A 93 15.37 2.68 -14.04
CA ALA A 93 16.10 2.88 -15.28
C ALA A 93 16.29 1.57 -16.01
N GLU A 94 16.56 0.50 -15.23
CA GLU A 94 16.74 -0.84 -15.74
C GLU A 94 16.08 -1.84 -14.77
N ALA A 95 15.43 -2.86 -15.34
CA ALA A 95 14.89 -3.99 -14.59
C ALA A 95 15.46 -5.28 -15.18
N MET A 96 15.93 -6.18 -14.30
CA MET A 96 16.44 -7.48 -14.69
C MET A 96 15.69 -8.58 -13.95
N ARG A 97 15.28 -9.62 -14.67
CA ARG A 97 14.69 -10.84 -14.14
C ARG A 97 15.64 -11.99 -14.38
N ASN A 98 16.04 -12.68 -13.33
CA ASN A 98 17.00 -13.80 -13.39
C ASN A 98 18.29 -13.43 -14.15
N GLY A 99 18.80 -12.20 -13.94
CA GLY A 99 19.99 -11.69 -14.62
C GLY A 99 19.77 -11.26 -16.09
N THR A 100 18.55 -11.36 -16.62
CA THR A 100 18.23 -10.95 -17.98
C THR A 100 17.46 -9.63 -17.97
N LYS A 101 17.89 -8.68 -18.78
CA LYS A 101 17.23 -7.38 -18.92
C LYS A 101 15.80 -7.52 -19.42
N MET A 102 14.89 -6.88 -18.73
CA MET A 102 13.47 -6.84 -19.08
C MET A 102 13.21 -5.68 -20.06
N PRO A 103 12.47 -5.91 -21.16
CA PRO A 103 12.00 -4.79 -21.97
C PRO A 103 10.97 -3.96 -21.21
N ALA A 104 10.83 -2.68 -21.57
CA ALA A 104 9.95 -1.73 -20.87
C ALA A 104 8.46 -2.14 -20.86
N ASN A 105 8.02 -2.96 -21.79
CA ASN A 105 6.66 -3.50 -21.86
C ASN A 105 6.47 -4.81 -21.08
N ALA A 106 7.51 -5.37 -20.48
CA ALA A 106 7.44 -6.60 -19.68
C ALA A 106 6.95 -6.37 -18.25
N TYR A 107 6.81 -5.12 -17.83
CA TYR A 107 6.26 -4.74 -16.54
C TYR A 107 5.38 -3.49 -16.70
N ARG A 108 4.47 -3.31 -15.75
CA ARG A 108 3.55 -2.19 -15.75
C ARG A 108 3.98 -1.16 -14.73
N VAL A 109 3.88 0.12 -15.10
CA VAL A 109 4.07 1.24 -14.17
C VAL A 109 2.74 1.91 -13.94
N VAL A 110 2.26 1.84 -12.70
CA VAL A 110 1.01 2.46 -12.30
C VAL A 110 1.35 3.67 -11.43
N PRO A 111 0.79 4.86 -11.72
CA PRO A 111 0.89 5.95 -10.78
C PRO A 111 0.29 5.48 -9.45
N LEU A 112 0.91 5.84 -8.35
CA LEU A 112 0.33 5.62 -7.04
C LEU A 112 -0.82 6.63 -6.88
N SER A 113 -1.87 6.43 -7.65
CA SER A 113 -3.14 7.08 -7.39
C SER A 113 -3.79 6.33 -6.25
N VAL A 114 -4.34 7.04 -5.30
CA VAL A 114 -5.11 6.51 -4.18
C VAL A 114 -6.38 5.86 -4.74
N SER A 115 -6.23 4.70 -5.37
CA SER A 115 -7.33 3.88 -5.90
C SER A 115 -7.43 2.61 -5.06
N SER A 116 -7.49 2.78 -3.75
CA SER A 116 -8.11 1.80 -2.87
C SER A 116 -9.61 1.91 -3.00
N PRO A 117 -10.40 0.87 -2.70
CA PRO A 117 -11.85 1.01 -2.63
C PRO A 117 -12.16 2.15 -1.66
N GLN A 118 -12.42 3.32 -2.24
CA GLN A 118 -12.73 4.52 -1.49
C GLN A 118 -14.16 4.34 -1.02
N VAL A 119 -14.34 4.18 0.26
CA VAL A 119 -15.60 4.58 0.87
C VAL A 119 -15.56 6.10 0.88
N ASN A 120 -15.91 6.72 -0.25
CA ASN A 120 -16.18 8.14 -0.28
C ASN A 120 -17.40 8.36 0.60
N VAL A 121 -17.17 8.81 1.80
CA VAL A 121 -18.22 9.40 2.61
C VAL A 121 -18.48 10.77 2.00
N ASN A 122 -19.15 10.77 0.83
CA ASN A 122 -19.67 12.00 0.26
C ASN A 122 -20.51 12.67 1.34
N THR A 123 -20.14 13.88 1.64
CA THR A 123 -20.92 14.80 2.46
C THR A 123 -22.32 14.90 1.89
N MET A 124 -23.23 14.06 2.34
CA MET A 124 -24.63 14.37 2.22
C MET A 124 -24.82 15.67 3.01
N THR A 125 -25.20 16.69 2.29
CA THR A 125 -25.57 18.00 2.79
C THR A 125 -26.74 17.85 3.78
N SER A 126 -26.42 17.51 5.02
CA SER A 126 -27.35 17.66 6.12
C SER A 126 -26.82 18.83 6.95
N ALA A 127 -27.66 19.82 7.14
CA ALA A 127 -27.42 21.00 7.95
C ALA A 127 -27.24 20.69 9.45
N MET A 128 -26.67 19.53 9.79
CA MET A 128 -26.25 19.17 11.13
C MET A 128 -24.83 19.69 11.33
N GLN A 129 -24.67 20.65 12.19
CA GLN A 129 -23.37 21.08 12.65
C GLN A 129 -22.81 19.99 13.58
N TYR A 130 -21.74 19.33 13.15
CA TYR A 130 -20.99 18.42 14.01
C TYR A 130 -20.05 19.21 14.88
N SER A 131 -19.97 18.84 16.16
CA SER A 131 -19.13 19.53 17.13
C SER A 131 -17.66 19.15 17.02
N SER A 132 -17.37 17.96 16.43
CA SER A 132 -16.02 17.43 16.32
C SER A 132 -15.89 16.48 15.13
N LEU A 133 -14.64 16.24 14.70
CA LEU A 133 -14.34 15.20 13.72
C LEU A 133 -14.79 13.81 14.21
N ALA A 134 -14.68 13.56 15.52
CA ALA A 134 -15.14 12.32 16.12
C ALA A 134 -16.64 12.12 15.92
N ASP A 135 -17.45 13.14 16.21
CA ASP A 135 -18.91 13.08 16.01
C ASP A 135 -19.26 12.90 14.53
N TYR A 136 -18.52 13.59 13.65
CA TYR A 136 -18.74 13.49 12.21
C TYR A 136 -18.49 12.08 11.69
N LEU A 137 -17.44 11.38 12.18
CA LEU A 137 -17.03 10.07 11.68
C LEU A 137 -17.76 8.91 12.34
N THR A 138 -18.31 9.10 13.54
CA THR A 138 -18.98 8.04 14.29
C THR A 138 -20.15 7.44 13.50
N GLY A 139 -20.12 6.12 13.29
CA GLY A 139 -21.16 5.37 12.58
C GLY A 139 -21.19 5.57 11.04
N ARG A 140 -20.24 6.33 10.46
CA ARG A 140 -20.21 6.61 9.02
C ARG A 140 -19.30 5.71 8.23
N ILE A 141 -18.31 5.12 8.86
CA ILE A 141 -17.29 4.29 8.23
C ILE A 141 -17.38 2.90 8.83
N ALA A 142 -17.61 1.90 7.99
CA ALA A 142 -17.65 0.51 8.44
C ALA A 142 -16.29 0.09 9.01
N GLY A 143 -16.30 -0.52 10.20
CA GLY A 143 -15.07 -0.95 10.89
C GLY A 143 -14.31 0.16 11.62
N LEU A 144 -14.73 1.43 11.51
CA LEU A 144 -14.16 2.52 12.29
C LEU A 144 -14.92 2.68 13.61
N ILE A 145 -14.22 2.50 14.71
CA ILE A 145 -14.71 2.74 16.06
C ILE A 145 -13.94 3.92 16.63
N ILE A 146 -14.65 4.88 17.23
CA ILE A 146 -14.04 6.02 17.90
C ILE A 146 -14.41 5.91 19.39
N GLU A 147 -13.38 5.90 20.22
CA GLU A 147 -13.50 5.79 21.66
C GLU A 147 -12.96 7.04 22.36
N GLY A 148 -13.35 7.23 23.62
CA GLY A 148 -12.92 8.35 24.44
C GLY A 148 -13.89 9.52 24.45
N GLY A 149 -13.38 10.71 24.72
CA GLY A 149 -14.16 11.94 24.87
C GLY A 149 -13.33 13.19 24.53
N PRO A 150 -13.90 14.39 24.72
CA PRO A 150 -13.22 15.65 24.41
C PRO A 150 -11.79 15.70 24.97
N GLY A 151 -10.82 15.93 24.08
CA GLY A 151 -9.40 15.97 24.42
C GLY A 151 -8.68 14.62 24.47
N ASN A 152 -9.38 13.49 24.32
CA ASN A 152 -8.76 12.14 24.36
C ASN A 152 -9.48 11.15 23.45
N TYR A 153 -9.78 11.55 22.21
CA TYR A 153 -10.38 10.62 21.26
C TYR A 153 -9.34 9.69 20.63
N GLN A 154 -9.70 8.42 20.47
CA GLN A 154 -8.91 7.41 19.81
C GLN A 154 -9.74 6.71 18.72
N ALA A 155 -9.15 6.50 17.56
CA ALA A 155 -9.80 5.79 16.47
C ALA A 155 -9.18 4.41 16.29
N TYR A 156 -10.04 3.43 16.04
CA TYR A 156 -9.67 2.06 15.70
C TYR A 156 -10.34 1.69 14.38
N LEU A 157 -9.56 1.25 13.44
CA LEU A 157 -10.03 0.72 12.17
C LEU A 157 -9.84 -0.80 12.18
N ASP A 158 -10.96 -1.53 12.09
CA ASP A 158 -10.94 -3.00 12.19
C ASP A 158 -10.18 -3.53 13.44
N GLY A 159 -10.28 -2.78 14.56
CA GLY A 159 -9.69 -3.13 15.84
C GLY A 159 -8.24 -2.67 16.06
N VAL A 160 -7.61 -2.02 15.09
CA VAL A 160 -6.24 -1.49 15.20
C VAL A 160 -6.20 0.02 15.02
N VAL A 161 -5.21 0.69 15.61
CA VAL A 161 -5.05 2.15 15.49
C VAL A 161 -4.53 2.50 14.09
N PRO A 162 -5.31 3.21 13.26
CA PRO A 162 -4.89 3.60 11.92
C PRO A 162 -3.94 4.79 11.95
N LEU A 163 -3.17 4.95 10.89
CA LEU A 163 -2.53 6.23 10.61
C LEU A 163 -3.60 7.25 10.21
N VAL A 164 -3.50 8.46 10.74
CA VAL A 164 -4.38 9.58 10.35
C VAL A 164 -3.58 10.58 9.52
N VAL A 165 -4.13 10.96 8.37
CA VAL A 165 -3.53 11.92 7.46
C VAL A 165 -4.55 13.02 7.16
N VAL A 166 -4.17 14.28 7.38
CA VAL A 166 -5.00 15.46 7.07
C VAL A 166 -4.29 16.28 6.01
N ASN A 167 -4.94 16.48 4.86
CA ASN A 167 -4.37 17.24 3.73
C ASN A 167 -2.94 16.79 3.34
N GLY A 168 -2.70 15.49 3.38
CA GLY A 168 -1.38 14.91 3.08
C GLY A 168 -0.38 14.93 4.24
N ILE A 169 -0.71 15.54 5.38
CA ILE A 169 0.15 15.63 6.56
C ILE A 169 -0.20 14.50 7.54
N ARG A 170 0.80 13.71 7.95
CA ARG A 170 0.62 12.67 8.97
C ARG A 170 0.39 13.29 10.33
N MET A 171 -0.67 12.89 10.99
CA MET A 171 -1.00 13.32 12.34
C MET A 171 -0.38 12.39 13.38
N GLN A 172 -0.03 12.90 14.53
CA GLN A 172 0.52 12.11 15.64
C GLN A 172 -0.54 11.14 16.23
N SER A 173 -1.81 11.53 16.21
CA SER A 173 -2.91 10.76 16.73
C SER A 173 -4.23 11.22 16.09
N PHE A 174 -5.27 10.40 16.24
CA PHE A 174 -6.62 10.82 15.87
C PHE A 174 -7.08 12.03 16.65
N ASN A 175 -6.74 12.12 17.94
CA ASN A 175 -7.10 13.28 18.76
C ASN A 175 -6.46 14.58 18.22
N ALA A 176 -5.23 14.54 17.75
CA ALA A 176 -4.59 15.70 17.12
C ALA A 176 -5.33 16.14 15.84
N ALA A 177 -5.79 15.20 15.03
CA ALA A 177 -6.63 15.48 13.87
C ALA A 177 -7.99 16.08 14.29
N ASN A 178 -8.60 15.50 15.33
CA ASN A 178 -9.89 15.97 15.85
C ASN A 178 -9.84 17.41 16.39
N MET A 179 -8.71 17.83 16.93
CA MET A 179 -8.51 19.22 17.39
C MET A 179 -8.23 20.18 16.24
N LEU A 180 -7.68 19.70 15.14
CA LEU A 180 -7.27 20.53 14.01
C LEU A 180 -8.38 20.71 12.97
N VAL A 181 -9.17 19.67 12.71
CA VAL A 181 -10.14 19.63 11.61
C VAL A 181 -11.49 20.14 12.09
N ASN A 182 -11.98 21.22 11.45
CA ASN A 182 -13.38 21.60 11.58
C ASN A 182 -14.22 20.65 10.70
N PRO A 183 -15.17 19.89 11.27
CA PRO A 183 -15.97 18.93 10.51
C PRO A 183 -16.77 19.57 9.36
N ASN A 184 -17.11 20.85 9.44
CA ASN A 184 -17.84 21.56 8.39
C ASN A 184 -16.97 21.88 7.16
N ASP A 185 -15.64 21.83 7.31
CA ASP A 185 -14.69 22.07 6.22
C ASP A 185 -14.25 20.79 5.54
N ILE A 186 -14.72 19.63 6.00
CA ILE A 186 -14.36 18.35 5.39
C ILE A 186 -14.93 18.27 3.97
N GLU A 187 -14.05 18.08 3.01
CA GLU A 187 -14.38 17.79 1.62
C GLU A 187 -14.57 16.27 1.41
N SER A 188 -13.64 15.50 1.93
CA SER A 188 -13.72 14.04 1.83
C SER A 188 -13.00 13.34 2.98
N VAL A 189 -13.45 12.12 3.29
CA VAL A 189 -12.75 11.18 4.15
C VAL A 189 -12.64 9.86 3.42
N THR A 190 -11.42 9.36 3.35
CA THR A 190 -11.10 8.10 2.67
C THR A 190 -10.42 7.15 3.65
N VAL A 191 -10.79 5.88 3.61
CA VAL A 191 -10.12 4.81 4.35
C VAL A 191 -9.32 3.96 3.38
N ASP A 192 -8.02 3.92 3.58
CA ASP A 192 -7.12 2.98 2.89
C ASP A 192 -6.73 1.86 3.87
N ARG A 193 -7.41 0.71 3.75
CA ARG A 193 -7.15 -0.44 4.62
C ARG A 193 -5.79 -1.09 4.36
N ASN A 194 -5.26 -0.90 3.17
CA ASN A 194 -3.97 -1.47 2.81
C ASN A 194 -2.79 -0.56 3.21
N GLY A 195 -3.01 0.75 3.28
CA GLY A 195 -2.05 1.76 3.74
C GLY A 195 -0.67 1.73 3.08
N VAL A 196 -0.53 0.99 1.99
CA VAL A 196 0.74 0.64 1.33
C VAL A 196 1.56 1.88 0.97
N ILE A 197 0.88 2.95 0.58
CA ILE A 197 1.52 4.22 0.19
C ILE A 197 2.20 4.93 1.35
N TYR A 198 1.84 4.57 2.58
CA TYR A 198 2.37 5.19 3.80
C TYR A 198 3.46 4.34 4.48
N GLY A 199 3.88 3.22 3.83
CA GLY A 199 4.89 2.31 4.34
C GLY A 199 4.47 1.64 5.64
N ALA A 200 5.42 1.34 6.50
CA ALA A 200 5.15 0.67 7.79
C ALA A 200 4.13 1.42 8.67
N ALA A 201 4.07 2.75 8.57
CA ALA A 201 3.10 3.54 9.32
C ALA A 201 1.64 3.32 8.88
N GLY A 202 1.43 2.89 7.64
CA GLY A 202 0.09 2.61 7.10
C GLY A 202 -0.38 1.17 7.25
N MET A 203 0.44 0.26 7.81
CA MET A 203 0.11 -1.18 7.88
C MET A 203 -1.19 -1.49 8.61
N ASN A 204 -1.59 -0.64 9.54
CA ASN A 204 -2.85 -0.75 10.29
C ASN A 204 -4.02 -0.04 9.60
N GLY A 205 -3.87 0.30 8.32
CA GLY A 205 -4.80 1.15 7.61
C GLY A 205 -4.57 2.63 7.84
N VAL A 206 -5.14 3.45 6.97
CA VAL A 206 -4.99 4.90 6.98
C VAL A 206 -6.35 5.58 6.84
N LEU A 207 -6.58 6.55 7.70
CA LEU A 207 -7.71 7.47 7.60
C LEU A 207 -7.20 8.78 6.96
N VAL A 208 -7.61 9.04 5.73
CA VAL A 208 -7.21 10.24 4.99
C VAL A 208 -8.37 11.24 4.98
N ILE A 209 -8.11 12.43 5.46
CA ILE A 209 -9.08 13.53 5.58
C ILE A 209 -8.62 14.68 4.69
N THR A 210 -9.47 15.12 3.80
CA THR A 210 -9.25 16.30 2.97
C THR A 210 -10.26 17.37 3.36
N THR A 211 -9.78 18.59 3.56
CA THR A 211 -10.62 19.77 3.82
C THR A 211 -10.61 20.71 2.62
N LYS A 212 -11.64 21.55 2.54
CA LYS A 212 -11.82 22.57 1.51
C LYS A 212 -10.71 23.61 1.53
#